data_6c6df4d848031c920161a444def3732d
#
_entry.id   6c6df4d848031c920161a444def3732d
#
_cell.length_a   1.000
_cell.length_b   1.000
_cell.length_c   1.000
_cell.angle_alpha   90.00
_cell.angle_beta   90.00
_cell.angle_gamma   90.00
#
_symmetry.space_group_name_H-M   'P 1'
#
loop_
_entity.id
_entity.type
_entity.pdbx_description
1 polymer ?
#
loop_
_entity_poly.entity_id
_entity_poly.type
_entity_poly.pdbx_seq_one_letter_code
_entity_poly.pdbx_strand_id
1 'polypeptide(L)'
;ERLPGITESGKIFAGVDLTRQPLPVVPTVHYNMGGIPCNYHGEVVTLGKDGPDTVVPGLFAVGEAACVSVHGANRLGSNSLIDLVVFGRATGHRLKEIVTPGAAQPALPKDSADLALSRLDHFRNANGGSPTAEIRTEMQRAMSQHAAVFRTDDLMAEGKDKLAKTYSRMNDVHVADRSLIWNTDLVETLEFDNLIVQAAATVNSAANRQESRGARSEEHTSELQSPDLIS
;
A
#
# COMPACT_ATOMS: atom_id res chain seq x y z
N GLU A 1 13.78 -5.35 32.32
CA GLU A 1 12.84 -6.37 32.86
C GLU A 1 11.47 -6.35 32.14
N ARG A 2 11.03 -5.19 31.60
CA ARG A 2 9.71 -5.09 30.92
C ARG A 2 9.71 -5.52 29.47
N LEU A 3 10.86 -5.56 28.83
CA LEU A 3 11.00 -5.85 27.39
C LEU A 3 12.13 -6.86 27.13
N PRO A 4 12.09 -8.09 27.70
CA PRO A 4 13.19 -9.04 27.60
C PRO A 4 13.49 -9.43 26.14
N GLY A 5 12.48 -9.68 25.33
CA GLY A 5 12.66 -10.08 23.93
C GLY A 5 13.35 -9.00 23.08
N ILE A 6 12.99 -7.71 23.25
CA ILE A 6 13.64 -6.62 22.52
C ILE A 6 15.09 -6.45 23.00
N THR A 7 15.34 -6.58 24.31
CA THR A 7 16.68 -6.48 24.88
C THR A 7 17.59 -7.60 24.37
N GLU A 8 17.09 -8.83 24.32
CA GLU A 8 17.81 -9.97 23.80
C GLU A 8 18.10 -9.83 22.29
N SER A 9 17.08 -9.45 21.51
CA SER A 9 17.23 -9.20 20.07
C SER A 9 18.23 -8.10 19.78
N GLY A 10 18.18 -6.98 20.52
CA GLY A 10 19.14 -5.89 20.39
C GLY A 10 20.58 -6.34 20.67
N LYS A 11 20.77 -7.18 21.69
CA LYS A 11 22.08 -7.72 22.04
C LYS A 11 22.60 -8.72 20.98
N ILE A 12 21.76 -9.63 20.50
CA ILE A 12 22.15 -10.68 19.55
C ILE A 12 22.40 -10.11 18.17
N PHE A 13 21.48 -9.30 17.63
CA PHE A 13 21.50 -8.89 16.23
C PHE A 13 22.17 -7.54 15.99
N ALA A 14 22.14 -6.62 16.97
CA ALA A 14 22.76 -5.30 16.85
C ALA A 14 24.00 -5.11 17.74
N GLY A 15 24.31 -6.08 18.63
CA GLY A 15 25.43 -5.95 19.58
C GLY A 15 25.24 -4.84 20.62
N VAL A 16 24.00 -4.41 20.86
CA VAL A 16 23.67 -3.21 21.69
C VAL A 16 23.10 -3.66 23.03
N ASP A 17 23.64 -3.13 24.12
CA ASP A 17 23.04 -3.22 25.44
C ASP A 17 22.01 -2.06 25.62
N LEU A 18 20.72 -2.38 25.49
CA LEU A 18 19.62 -1.41 25.59
C LEU A 18 19.48 -0.76 26.98
N THR A 19 20.19 -1.25 27.99
CA THR A 19 20.25 -0.59 29.30
C THR A 19 21.22 0.57 29.31
N ARG A 20 22.07 0.67 28.30
CA ARG A 20 23.18 1.65 28.23
C ARG A 20 23.18 2.47 26.94
N GLN A 21 22.62 1.93 25.85
CA GLN A 21 22.71 2.55 24.53
C GLN A 21 21.34 2.45 23.82
N PRO A 22 21.00 3.42 22.98
CA PRO A 22 19.81 3.33 22.14
C PRO A 22 20.02 2.27 21.03
N LEU A 23 18.92 1.58 20.67
CA LEU A 23 18.90 0.69 19.51
C LEU A 23 18.87 1.53 18.23
N PRO A 24 19.78 1.33 17.28
CA PRO A 24 19.68 1.96 15.98
C PRO A 24 18.46 1.42 15.23
N VAL A 25 17.61 2.32 14.76
CA VAL A 25 16.39 1.96 13.98
C VAL A 25 16.35 2.80 12.71
N VAL A 26 15.73 2.22 11.68
CA VAL A 26 15.46 2.91 10.41
C VAL A 26 13.95 3.02 10.27
N PRO A 27 13.41 4.21 9.95
CA PRO A 27 11.99 4.36 9.65
C PRO A 27 11.58 3.46 8.49
N THR A 28 10.57 2.64 8.71
CA THR A 28 10.09 1.68 7.71
C THR A 28 8.57 1.83 7.58
N VAL A 29 8.06 1.75 6.35
CA VAL A 29 6.62 1.72 6.11
C VAL A 29 6.02 0.51 6.80
N HIS A 30 4.98 0.73 7.62
CA HIS A 30 4.35 -0.31 8.41
C HIS A 30 2.84 -0.38 8.16
N TYR A 31 2.14 0.74 8.14
CA TYR A 31 0.69 0.82 8.02
C TYR A 31 0.29 1.76 6.87
N ASN A 32 -0.74 1.39 6.13
CA ASN A 32 -1.26 2.21 5.05
C ASN A 32 -2.54 2.96 5.48
N MET A 33 -2.39 4.16 6.04
CA MET A 33 -3.52 4.98 6.49
C MET A 33 -4.44 5.44 5.36
N GLY A 34 -3.94 5.52 4.14
CA GLY A 34 -4.66 5.90 2.93
C GLY A 34 -5.04 4.72 2.03
N GLY A 35 -5.35 3.55 2.61
CA GLY A 35 -5.69 2.33 1.89
C GLY A 35 -7.01 2.39 1.11
N ILE A 36 -7.64 1.26 0.91
CA ILE A 36 -8.91 1.13 0.18
C ILE A 36 -10.02 1.88 0.93
N PRO A 37 -10.64 2.93 0.34
CA PRO A 37 -11.68 3.70 1.01
C PRO A 37 -12.88 2.82 1.35
N CYS A 38 -13.32 2.86 2.58
CA CYS A 38 -14.50 2.12 3.02
C CYS A 38 -15.31 2.89 4.07
N ASN A 39 -16.58 2.53 4.21
CA ASN A 39 -17.42 3.02 5.29
C ASN A 39 -17.20 2.19 6.57
N TYR A 40 -17.86 2.56 7.66
CA TYR A 40 -17.72 1.88 8.96
C TYR A 40 -18.24 0.43 8.98
N HIS A 41 -18.98 0.01 7.96
CA HIS A 41 -19.40 -1.38 7.74
C HIS A 41 -18.37 -2.18 6.94
N GLY A 42 -17.26 -1.57 6.53
CA GLY A 42 -16.24 -2.19 5.68
C GLY A 42 -16.62 -2.29 4.20
N GLU A 43 -17.76 -1.72 3.78
CA GLU A 43 -18.14 -1.66 2.38
C GLU A 43 -17.24 -0.68 1.65
N VAL A 44 -16.59 -1.10 0.57
CA VAL A 44 -15.73 -0.23 -0.25
C VAL A 44 -16.58 0.85 -0.90
N VAL A 45 -16.06 2.08 -0.86
CA VAL A 45 -16.71 3.23 -1.47
C VAL A 45 -15.87 3.82 -2.58
N THR A 46 -16.53 4.43 -3.55
CA THR A 46 -15.92 5.20 -4.65
C THR A 46 -16.65 6.52 -4.81
N LEU A 47 -16.02 7.45 -5.52
CA LEU A 47 -16.64 8.76 -5.79
C LEU A 47 -17.92 8.58 -6.59
N GLY A 48 -19.01 9.11 -6.08
CA GLY A 48 -20.26 9.24 -6.82
C GLY A 48 -20.15 10.27 -7.96
N LYS A 49 -20.94 10.11 -9.00
CA LYS A 49 -20.93 11.05 -10.14
C LYS A 49 -21.38 12.46 -9.76
N ASP A 50 -22.27 12.57 -8.80
CA ASP A 50 -22.95 13.81 -8.45
C ASP A 50 -22.93 14.15 -6.95
N GLY A 51 -21.98 13.60 -6.19
CA GLY A 51 -21.97 13.86 -4.75
C GLY A 51 -21.33 12.78 -3.89
N PRO A 52 -22.01 12.36 -2.82
CA PRO A 52 -21.41 11.51 -1.79
C PRO A 52 -20.91 10.16 -2.33
N ASP A 53 -20.04 9.56 -1.57
CA ASP A 53 -19.46 8.26 -1.87
C ASP A 53 -20.53 7.20 -2.17
N THR A 54 -20.26 6.40 -3.19
CA THR A 54 -21.11 5.28 -3.61
C THR A 54 -20.47 3.96 -3.21
N VAL A 55 -21.26 3.09 -2.58
CA VAL A 55 -20.81 1.73 -2.21
C VAL A 55 -20.59 0.91 -3.47
N VAL A 56 -19.45 0.20 -3.52
CA VAL A 56 -19.14 -0.81 -4.54
C VAL A 56 -19.76 -2.14 -4.09
N PRO A 57 -20.84 -2.62 -4.75
CA PRO A 57 -21.55 -3.79 -4.27
C PRO A 57 -20.67 -5.05 -4.23
N GLY A 58 -20.70 -5.76 -3.11
CA GLY A 58 -20.00 -7.03 -2.95
C GLY A 58 -18.50 -6.92 -2.65
N LEU A 59 -17.94 -5.69 -2.56
CA LEU A 59 -16.55 -5.47 -2.23
C LEU A 59 -16.40 -4.88 -0.82
N PHE A 60 -15.54 -5.51 -0.01
CA PHE A 60 -15.28 -5.11 1.37
C PHE A 60 -13.78 -4.97 1.61
N ALA A 61 -13.42 -4.03 2.47
CA ALA A 61 -12.04 -3.83 2.93
C ALA A 61 -12.04 -3.50 4.42
N VAL A 62 -11.14 -4.16 5.18
CA VAL A 62 -11.05 -4.02 6.64
C VAL A 62 -9.59 -4.10 7.07
N GLY A 63 -9.24 -3.41 8.14
CA GLY A 63 -7.92 -3.48 8.75
C GLY A 63 -6.86 -2.71 7.99
N GLU A 64 -5.63 -3.17 8.01
CA GLU A 64 -4.47 -2.42 7.52
C GLU A 64 -4.52 -2.05 6.03
N ALA A 65 -5.24 -2.81 5.21
CA ALA A 65 -5.42 -2.50 3.78
C ALA A 65 -6.53 -1.46 3.53
N ALA A 66 -7.39 -1.20 4.52
CA ALA A 66 -8.56 -0.34 4.40
C ALA A 66 -8.29 1.08 4.89
N CYS A 67 -9.08 2.03 4.42
CA CYS A 67 -9.12 3.39 4.92
C CYS A 67 -10.55 3.75 5.35
N VAL A 68 -10.86 3.53 6.62
CA VAL A 68 -12.10 3.97 7.26
C VAL A 68 -11.99 5.39 7.83
N SER A 69 -10.86 6.07 7.59
CA SER A 69 -10.56 7.46 7.94
C SER A 69 -10.45 7.76 9.44
N VAL A 70 -10.16 6.76 10.28
CA VAL A 70 -10.04 6.95 11.74
C VAL A 70 -8.61 7.24 12.23
N HIS A 71 -7.61 7.07 11.38
CA HIS A 71 -6.20 7.22 11.77
C HIS A 71 -5.56 8.53 11.33
N GLY A 72 -6.23 9.33 10.52
CA GLY A 72 -5.65 10.53 9.92
C GLY A 72 -4.41 10.19 9.09
N ALA A 73 -3.35 10.97 9.25
CA ALA A 73 -2.10 10.77 8.51
C ALA A 73 -1.13 9.81 9.22
N ASN A 74 -1.35 9.49 10.48
CA ASN A 74 -0.47 8.64 11.26
C ASN A 74 -1.25 7.86 12.32
N ARG A 75 -1.21 6.55 12.24
CA ARG A 75 -1.85 5.66 13.21
C ARG A 75 -1.10 5.69 14.55
N LEU A 76 -1.83 5.89 15.63
CA LEU A 76 -1.29 5.78 16.99
C LEU A 76 -0.93 4.32 17.32
N GLY A 77 0.07 4.16 18.17
CA GLY A 77 0.51 2.85 18.65
C GLY A 77 -0.65 2.03 19.21
N SER A 78 -0.67 0.73 18.89
CA SER A 78 -1.71 -0.25 19.26
C SER A 78 -3.08 -0.08 18.57
N ASN A 79 -3.39 1.05 17.97
CA ASN A 79 -4.69 1.28 17.32
C ASN A 79 -4.93 0.41 16.07
N SER A 80 -3.89 -0.17 15.48
CA SER A 80 -4.03 -1.16 14.41
C SER A 80 -4.89 -2.35 14.86
N LEU A 81 -4.58 -2.92 16.02
CA LEU A 81 -5.33 -4.07 16.54
C LEU A 81 -6.78 -3.73 16.87
N ILE A 82 -7.02 -2.53 17.39
CA ILE A 82 -8.38 -2.05 17.67
C ILE A 82 -9.17 -1.90 16.37
N ASP A 83 -8.58 -1.30 15.35
CA ASP A 83 -9.16 -1.17 14.02
C ASP A 83 -9.57 -2.54 13.45
N LEU A 84 -8.64 -3.49 13.41
CA LEU A 84 -8.88 -4.85 12.92
C LEU A 84 -10.10 -5.52 13.62
N VAL A 85 -10.15 -5.40 14.94
CA VAL A 85 -11.21 -6.04 15.74
C VAL A 85 -12.55 -5.33 15.57
N VAL A 86 -12.57 -4.00 15.68
CA VAL A 86 -13.82 -3.21 15.64
C VAL A 86 -14.47 -3.27 14.27
N PHE A 87 -13.73 -2.95 13.22
CA PHE A 87 -14.28 -2.92 11.85
C PHE A 87 -14.45 -4.32 11.26
N GLY A 88 -13.57 -5.28 11.62
CA GLY A 88 -13.81 -6.68 11.28
C GLY A 88 -15.11 -7.22 11.85
N ARG A 89 -15.43 -6.90 13.11
CA ARG A 89 -16.69 -7.25 13.73
C ARG A 89 -17.89 -6.53 13.07
N ALA A 90 -17.76 -5.22 12.81
CA ALA A 90 -18.81 -4.45 12.15
C ALA A 90 -19.15 -5.02 10.77
N THR A 91 -18.12 -5.34 9.98
CA THR A 91 -18.26 -5.98 8.66
C THR A 91 -18.92 -7.36 8.78
N GLY A 92 -18.53 -8.16 9.77
CA GLY A 92 -19.16 -9.46 10.02
C GLY A 92 -20.66 -9.34 10.33
N HIS A 93 -21.07 -8.34 11.11
CA HIS A 93 -22.49 -8.05 11.34
C HIS A 93 -23.18 -7.60 10.06
N ARG A 94 -22.55 -6.72 9.28
CA ARG A 94 -23.11 -6.26 8.00
C ARG A 94 -23.30 -7.39 7.01
N LEU A 95 -22.31 -8.27 6.86
CA LEU A 95 -22.41 -9.45 5.99
C LEU A 95 -23.57 -10.37 6.41
N LYS A 96 -23.78 -10.56 7.72
CA LYS A 96 -24.91 -11.33 8.23
C LYS A 96 -26.27 -10.73 7.84
N GLU A 97 -26.36 -9.42 7.69
CA GLU A 97 -27.60 -8.72 7.30
C GLU A 97 -27.88 -8.86 5.80
N ILE A 98 -26.85 -8.78 4.97
CA ILE A 98 -27.00 -8.67 3.50
C ILE A 98 -26.79 -9.98 2.75
N VAL A 99 -26.10 -10.97 3.35
CA VAL A 99 -25.83 -12.25 2.69
C VAL A 99 -26.86 -13.29 3.14
N THR A 100 -27.54 -13.88 2.17
CA THR A 100 -28.44 -15.02 2.42
C THR A 100 -27.69 -16.32 2.11
N PRO A 101 -27.45 -17.20 3.11
CA PRO A 101 -26.82 -18.49 2.87
C PRO A 101 -27.58 -19.32 1.83
N GLY A 102 -26.85 -19.87 0.85
CA GLY A 102 -27.45 -20.68 -0.21
C GLY A 102 -28.16 -19.89 -1.33
N ALA A 103 -28.12 -18.56 -1.29
CA ALA A 103 -28.62 -17.75 -2.41
C ALA A 103 -27.88 -18.08 -3.71
N ALA A 104 -28.61 -18.13 -4.81
CA ALA A 104 -28.01 -18.35 -6.13
C ALA A 104 -27.05 -17.21 -6.45
N GLN A 105 -25.85 -17.56 -6.89
CA GLN A 105 -24.88 -16.58 -7.35
C GLN A 105 -25.26 -16.08 -8.75
N PRO A 106 -25.02 -14.80 -9.08
CA PRO A 106 -25.16 -14.30 -10.43
C PRO A 106 -24.32 -15.12 -11.41
N ALA A 107 -24.84 -15.35 -12.61
CA ALA A 107 -24.07 -15.98 -13.66
C ALA A 107 -22.85 -15.13 -14.01
N LEU A 108 -21.67 -15.74 -14.07
CA LEU A 108 -20.47 -15.05 -14.53
C LEU A 108 -20.60 -14.70 -16.02
N PRO A 109 -20.19 -13.48 -16.43
CA PRO A 109 -20.01 -13.19 -17.85
C PRO A 109 -19.08 -14.21 -18.51
N LYS A 110 -19.32 -14.51 -19.80
CA LYS A 110 -18.53 -15.55 -20.52
C LYS A 110 -17.04 -15.19 -20.62
N ASP A 111 -16.72 -13.91 -20.60
CA ASP A 111 -15.39 -13.32 -20.72
C ASP A 111 -14.74 -12.96 -19.37
N SER A 112 -15.31 -13.40 -18.25
CA SER A 112 -14.86 -13.02 -16.91
C SER A 112 -13.38 -13.32 -16.63
N ALA A 113 -12.79 -14.32 -17.29
CA ALA A 113 -11.39 -14.69 -17.11
C ALA A 113 -10.45 -14.07 -18.15
N ASP A 114 -10.98 -13.50 -19.23
CA ASP A 114 -10.17 -13.13 -20.40
C ASP A 114 -9.11 -12.09 -20.09
N LEU A 115 -9.45 -11.10 -19.28
CA LEU A 115 -8.48 -10.07 -18.85
C LEU A 115 -7.33 -10.68 -18.05
N ALA A 116 -7.63 -11.56 -17.10
CA ALA A 116 -6.62 -12.20 -16.26
C ALA A 116 -5.72 -13.14 -17.07
N LEU A 117 -6.31 -13.92 -17.99
CA LEU A 117 -5.58 -14.83 -18.86
C LEU A 117 -4.70 -14.05 -19.86
N SER A 118 -5.25 -13.00 -20.47
CA SER A 118 -4.47 -12.13 -21.38
C SER A 118 -3.30 -11.47 -20.68
N ARG A 119 -3.48 -11.01 -19.43
CA ARG A 119 -2.39 -10.45 -18.62
C ARG A 119 -1.32 -11.50 -18.29
N LEU A 120 -1.73 -12.70 -17.90
CA LEU A 120 -0.81 -13.80 -17.63
C LEU A 120 0.01 -14.15 -18.89
N ASP A 121 -0.64 -14.31 -20.02
CA ASP A 121 0.00 -14.66 -21.29
C ASP A 121 0.91 -13.53 -21.79
N HIS A 122 0.50 -12.28 -21.62
CA HIS A 122 1.35 -11.12 -21.95
C HIS A 122 2.70 -11.20 -21.24
N PHE A 123 2.71 -11.35 -19.93
CA PHE A 123 3.97 -11.41 -19.16
C PHE A 123 4.71 -12.72 -19.39
N ARG A 124 4.04 -13.85 -19.43
CA ARG A 124 4.66 -15.14 -19.73
C ARG A 124 5.43 -15.15 -21.05
N ASN A 125 4.95 -14.41 -22.04
CA ASN A 125 5.57 -14.29 -23.35
C ASN A 125 6.40 -13.03 -23.55
N ALA A 126 6.57 -12.22 -22.50
CA ALA A 126 7.35 -10.99 -22.57
C ALA A 126 8.80 -11.30 -22.93
N ASN A 127 9.29 -10.60 -23.96
CA ASN A 127 10.60 -10.84 -24.58
C ASN A 127 11.37 -9.54 -24.81
N GLY A 128 11.25 -8.59 -23.90
CA GLY A 128 11.99 -7.34 -23.92
C GLY A 128 13.46 -7.49 -23.53
N GLY A 129 14.15 -6.37 -23.37
CA GLY A 129 15.57 -6.35 -23.01
C GLY A 129 15.84 -6.25 -21.49
N SER A 130 14.82 -6.04 -20.67
CA SER A 130 14.98 -5.68 -19.26
C SER A 130 14.41 -6.75 -18.32
N PRO A 131 15.26 -7.41 -17.51
CA PRO A 131 14.77 -8.32 -16.47
C PRO A 131 13.91 -7.59 -15.42
N THR A 132 12.87 -8.23 -14.94
CA THR A 132 11.97 -7.68 -13.89
C THR A 132 12.72 -7.17 -12.67
N ALA A 133 13.71 -7.92 -12.20
CA ALA A 133 14.51 -7.56 -11.02
C ALA A 133 15.26 -6.22 -11.17
N GLU A 134 15.70 -5.89 -12.39
CA GLU A 134 16.36 -4.62 -12.68
C GLU A 134 15.40 -3.45 -12.56
N ILE A 135 14.24 -3.54 -13.22
CA ILE A 135 13.20 -2.50 -13.19
C ILE A 135 12.66 -2.32 -11.77
N ARG A 136 12.44 -3.44 -11.04
CA ARG A 136 12.03 -3.43 -9.63
C ARG A 136 13.05 -2.69 -8.76
N THR A 137 14.33 -2.94 -8.94
CA THR A 137 15.40 -2.27 -8.20
C THR A 137 15.41 -0.75 -8.47
N GLU A 138 15.18 -0.33 -9.69
CA GLU A 138 15.06 1.09 -10.03
C GLU A 138 13.87 1.74 -9.34
N MET A 139 12.70 1.10 -9.37
CA MET A 139 11.51 1.58 -8.66
C MET A 139 11.79 1.70 -7.16
N GLN A 140 12.37 0.68 -6.53
CA GLN A 140 12.68 0.69 -5.10
C GLN A 140 13.63 1.83 -4.72
N ARG A 141 14.66 2.07 -5.55
CA ARG A 141 15.59 3.20 -5.37
C ARG A 141 14.89 4.54 -5.52
N ALA A 142 14.06 4.69 -6.55
CA ALA A 142 13.28 5.91 -6.75
C ALA A 142 12.36 6.20 -5.55
N MET A 143 11.64 5.20 -5.07
CA MET A 143 10.77 5.34 -3.89
C MET A 143 11.55 5.66 -2.62
N SER A 144 12.67 4.97 -2.38
CA SER A 144 13.49 5.19 -1.18
C SER A 144 14.19 6.55 -1.15
N GLN A 145 14.54 7.10 -2.29
CA GLN A 145 15.25 8.38 -2.40
C GLN A 145 14.30 9.58 -2.44
N HIS A 146 13.13 9.43 -3.08
CA HIS A 146 12.26 10.58 -3.38
C HIS A 146 10.91 10.55 -2.68
N ALA A 147 10.44 9.40 -2.22
CA ALA A 147 9.16 9.25 -1.53
C ALA A 147 9.28 8.63 -0.13
N ALA A 148 10.45 8.76 0.49
CA ALA A 148 10.72 8.24 1.83
C ALA A 148 10.25 9.21 2.94
N VAL A 149 11.00 9.31 4.03
CA VAL A 149 10.64 10.08 5.22
C VAL A 149 10.67 11.60 4.95
N PHE A 150 11.69 12.08 4.23
CA PHE A 150 11.83 13.49 3.90
C PHE A 150 11.38 13.76 2.48
N ARG A 151 10.38 14.63 2.32
CA ARG A 151 9.73 14.91 1.04
C ARG A 151 9.66 16.41 0.82
N THR A 152 10.54 16.95 -0.02
CA THR A 152 10.49 18.33 -0.53
C THR A 152 9.89 18.34 -1.93
N ASP A 153 9.46 19.51 -2.41
CA ASP A 153 8.86 19.64 -3.74
C ASP A 153 9.81 19.20 -4.85
N ASP A 154 11.08 19.60 -4.77
CA ASP A 154 12.11 19.22 -5.73
C ASP A 154 12.35 17.70 -5.77
N LEU A 155 12.48 17.07 -4.58
CA LEU A 155 12.63 15.62 -4.50
C LEU A 155 11.42 14.88 -5.04
N MET A 156 10.22 15.38 -4.76
CA MET A 156 8.98 14.77 -5.25
C MET A 156 8.84 14.91 -6.77
N ALA A 157 9.20 16.06 -7.33
CA ALA A 157 9.21 16.28 -8.80
C ALA A 157 10.18 15.34 -9.49
N GLU A 158 11.42 15.23 -9.00
CA GLU A 158 12.41 14.31 -9.54
C GLU A 158 11.96 12.84 -9.40
N GLY A 159 11.38 12.47 -8.26
CA GLY A 159 10.86 11.13 -8.00
C GLY A 159 9.75 10.74 -8.95
N LYS A 160 8.83 11.68 -9.23
CA LYS A 160 7.75 11.50 -10.20
C LYS A 160 8.30 11.22 -11.60
N ASP A 161 9.29 11.99 -12.06
CA ASP A 161 9.90 11.81 -13.37
C ASP A 161 10.67 10.49 -13.48
N LYS A 162 11.44 10.13 -12.44
CA LYS A 162 12.16 8.86 -12.38
C LYS A 162 11.20 7.67 -12.42
N LEU A 163 10.15 7.72 -11.60
CA LEU A 163 9.17 6.64 -11.53
C LEU A 163 8.39 6.50 -12.84
N ALA A 164 8.05 7.60 -13.52
CA ALA A 164 7.39 7.55 -14.80
C ALA A 164 8.27 6.86 -15.87
N LYS A 165 9.58 7.14 -15.87
CA LYS A 165 10.55 6.45 -16.74
C LYS A 165 10.64 4.96 -16.41
N THR A 166 10.76 4.62 -15.13
CA THR A 166 10.80 3.22 -14.67
C THR A 166 9.49 2.48 -15.01
N TYR A 167 8.35 3.14 -14.85
CA TYR A 167 7.06 2.58 -15.25
C TYR A 167 6.99 2.24 -16.73
N SER A 168 7.49 3.13 -17.60
CA SER A 168 7.50 2.90 -19.04
C SER A 168 8.35 1.70 -19.47
N ARG A 169 9.34 1.29 -18.66
CA ARG A 169 10.16 0.09 -18.90
C ARG A 169 9.38 -1.22 -18.75
N MET A 170 8.19 -1.20 -18.17
CA MET A 170 7.31 -2.38 -18.15
C MET A 170 6.97 -2.87 -19.58
N ASN A 171 7.02 -2.00 -20.57
CA ASN A 171 6.82 -2.38 -21.97
C ASN A 171 8.03 -3.16 -22.55
N ASP A 172 9.17 -3.13 -21.88
CA ASP A 172 10.43 -3.80 -22.29
C ASP A 172 10.82 -4.93 -21.34
N VAL A 173 9.86 -5.41 -20.51
CA VAL A 173 10.14 -6.46 -19.55
C VAL A 173 10.46 -7.79 -20.25
N HIS A 174 11.39 -8.55 -19.66
CA HIS A 174 11.78 -9.87 -20.11
C HIS A 174 11.50 -10.90 -19.03
N VAL A 175 10.80 -11.97 -19.40
CA VAL A 175 10.57 -13.16 -18.56
C VAL A 175 11.26 -14.35 -19.24
N ALA A 176 12.26 -14.91 -18.56
CA ALA A 176 13.08 -15.97 -19.12
C ALA A 176 12.42 -17.35 -18.98
N ASP A 177 11.82 -17.64 -17.83
CA ASP A 177 11.10 -18.90 -17.59
C ASP A 177 9.64 -18.77 -18.06
N ARG A 178 9.25 -19.59 -19.00
CA ARG A 178 7.89 -19.63 -19.59
C ARG A 178 7.07 -20.84 -19.13
N SER A 179 7.60 -21.62 -18.20
CA SER A 179 6.86 -22.75 -17.62
C SER A 179 5.68 -22.26 -16.77
N LEU A 180 4.80 -23.18 -16.40
CA LEU A 180 3.71 -22.89 -15.44
C LEU A 180 3.90 -23.63 -14.11
N ILE A 181 5.08 -24.23 -13.90
CA ILE A 181 5.39 -25.02 -12.70
C ILE A 181 6.47 -24.29 -11.91
N TRP A 182 6.12 -23.80 -10.72
CA TRP A 182 7.03 -23.08 -9.83
C TRP A 182 7.80 -21.91 -10.49
N ASN A 183 7.16 -21.23 -11.43
CA ASN A 183 7.75 -20.13 -12.18
C ASN A 183 7.77 -18.85 -11.33
N THR A 184 8.81 -18.67 -10.56
CA THR A 184 9.02 -17.49 -9.72
C THR A 184 9.27 -16.23 -10.57
N ASP A 185 9.90 -16.36 -11.74
CA ASP A 185 10.16 -15.22 -12.64
C ASP A 185 8.84 -14.58 -13.13
N LEU A 186 7.87 -15.40 -13.55
CA LEU A 186 6.55 -14.93 -13.95
C LEU A 186 5.76 -14.35 -12.76
N VAL A 187 5.78 -15.03 -11.59
CA VAL A 187 5.08 -14.55 -10.39
C VAL A 187 5.64 -13.20 -9.94
N GLU A 188 6.96 -13.05 -9.86
CA GLU A 188 7.63 -11.80 -9.53
C GLU A 188 7.27 -10.67 -10.50
N THR A 189 7.11 -10.99 -11.79
CA THR A 189 6.74 -10.00 -12.81
C THR A 189 5.29 -9.55 -12.65
N LEU A 190 4.36 -10.48 -12.38
CA LEU A 190 2.95 -10.18 -12.12
C LEU A 190 2.76 -9.37 -10.83
N GLU A 191 3.51 -9.68 -9.78
CA GLU A 191 3.54 -8.91 -8.53
C GLU A 191 4.11 -7.51 -8.77
N PHE A 192 5.19 -7.43 -9.55
CA PHE A 192 5.82 -6.15 -9.83
C PHE A 192 4.92 -5.24 -10.66
N ASP A 193 4.16 -5.77 -11.61
CA ASP A 193 3.14 -5.01 -12.35
C ASP A 193 2.12 -4.35 -11.41
N ASN A 194 1.66 -5.06 -10.37
CA ASN A 194 0.81 -4.48 -9.35
C ASN A 194 1.55 -3.43 -8.50
N LEU A 195 2.78 -3.73 -8.10
CA LEU A 195 3.56 -2.89 -7.20
C LEU A 195 3.94 -1.54 -7.84
N ILE A 196 4.32 -1.52 -9.11
CA ILE A 196 4.71 -0.29 -9.79
C ILE A 196 3.54 0.68 -9.98
N VAL A 197 2.31 0.16 -10.14
CA VAL A 197 1.09 0.98 -10.16
C VAL A 197 0.86 1.65 -8.79
N GLN A 198 1.06 0.90 -7.70
CA GLN A 198 0.97 1.44 -6.33
C GLN A 198 2.03 2.53 -6.09
N ALA A 199 3.25 2.29 -6.53
CA ALA A 199 4.34 3.27 -6.44
C ALA A 199 4.01 4.55 -7.21
N ALA A 200 3.51 4.42 -8.44
CA ALA A 200 3.10 5.56 -9.27
C ALA A 200 1.96 6.36 -8.62
N ALA A 201 0.93 5.69 -8.12
CA ALA A 201 -0.16 6.32 -7.40
C ALA A 201 0.34 7.07 -6.16
N THR A 202 1.21 6.45 -5.38
CA THR A 202 1.79 7.03 -4.14
C THR A 202 2.58 8.30 -4.45
N VAL A 203 3.52 8.25 -5.40
CA VAL A 203 4.36 9.41 -5.74
C VAL A 203 3.53 10.55 -6.30
N ASN A 204 2.61 10.27 -7.23
CA ASN A 204 1.75 11.31 -7.80
C ASN A 204 0.83 11.94 -6.75
N SER A 205 0.22 11.15 -5.88
CA SER A 205 -0.62 11.66 -4.79
C SER A 205 0.18 12.51 -3.81
N ALA A 206 1.37 12.06 -3.43
CA ALA A 206 2.26 12.80 -2.54
C ALA A 206 2.77 14.10 -3.17
N ALA A 207 3.12 14.10 -4.46
CA ALA A 207 3.56 15.29 -5.17
C ALA A 207 2.47 16.35 -5.33
N ASN A 208 1.21 15.92 -5.46
CA ASN A 208 0.07 16.85 -5.58
C ASN A 208 -0.40 17.42 -4.22
N ARG A 209 0.06 16.88 -3.12
CA ARG A 209 -0.31 17.36 -1.78
C ARG A 209 0.52 18.60 -1.44
N GLN A 210 -0.12 19.70 -1.13
CA GLN A 210 0.53 20.98 -0.80
C GLN A 210 0.75 21.17 0.70
N GLU A 211 -0.07 20.53 1.54
CA GLU A 211 0.10 20.52 3.00
C GLU A 211 0.89 19.31 3.49
N SER A 212 1.59 19.46 4.61
CA SER A 212 2.24 18.32 5.27
C SER A 212 1.22 17.50 6.05
N ARG A 213 1.14 16.22 5.71
CA ARG A 213 0.44 15.20 6.52
C ARG A 213 1.31 13.94 6.51
N GLY A 214 2.00 13.74 7.61
CA GLY A 214 3.00 12.67 7.72
C GLY A 214 4.38 13.13 7.25
N ALA A 215 4.93 12.52 6.20
CA ALA A 215 6.33 12.67 5.78
C ALA A 215 6.63 13.83 4.82
N ARG A 216 5.67 14.68 4.47
CA ARG A 216 5.93 15.83 3.61
C ARG A 216 6.49 17.00 4.43
N SER A 217 7.18 17.93 3.74
CA SER A 217 7.90 19.10 4.24
C SER A 217 7.48 19.62 5.63
N GLU A 218 8.45 19.80 6.52
CA GLU A 218 8.21 20.31 7.88
C GLU A 218 7.81 21.79 7.94
N GLU A 219 7.95 22.54 6.86
CA GLU A 219 7.63 23.97 6.82
C GLU A 219 6.15 24.25 7.15
N HIS A 220 5.27 23.25 6.98
CA HIS A 220 3.84 23.36 7.24
C HIS A 220 3.36 22.61 8.50
N THR A 221 4.26 21.96 9.26
CA THR A 221 3.87 21.20 10.45
C THR A 221 3.59 22.08 11.66
N SER A 222 4.13 23.29 11.72
CA SER A 222 3.98 24.21 12.85
C SER A 222 2.56 24.75 13.04
N GLU A 223 1.78 24.83 11.96
CA GLU A 223 0.39 25.36 12.03
C GLU A 223 -0.65 24.29 12.40
N LEU A 224 -0.37 23.02 12.14
CA LEU A 224 -1.31 21.91 12.39
C LEU A 224 -1.09 21.18 13.73
N GLN A 225 -0.02 21.50 14.45
CA GLN A 225 0.28 20.98 15.78
C GLN A 225 -0.10 21.95 16.91
N SER A 226 -0.95 22.92 16.65
CA SER A 226 -1.49 23.78 17.71
C SER A 226 -2.27 22.93 18.70
N PRO A 227 -1.97 23.03 20.02
CA PRO A 227 -2.66 22.27 21.07
C PRO A 227 -4.17 22.53 21.15
N ASP A 228 -4.63 23.57 20.48
CA ASP A 228 -6.04 24.01 20.51
C ASP A 228 -7.00 23.19 19.63
N LEU A 229 -6.49 22.17 18.91
CA LEU A 229 -7.32 21.26 18.10
C LEU A 229 -7.56 19.88 18.76
N ILE A 230 -7.16 19.72 20.04
CA ILE A 230 -7.46 18.54 20.84
C ILE A 230 -8.30 18.98 22.03
N SER A 231 -9.52 19.41 21.76
CA SER A 231 -10.56 19.57 22.79
C SER A 231 -11.86 18.91 22.31
#